data_40e895cef1727f555d7eeccfdd33180a
#
_entry.id   40e895cef1727f555d7eeccfdd33180a
#
_cell.length_a   1.000
_cell.length_b   1.000
_cell.length_c   1.000
_cell.angle_alpha   90.00
_cell.angle_beta   90.00
_cell.angle_gamma   90.00
#
_symmetry.space_group_name_H-M   'P 1'
#
loop_
_entity.id
_entity.type
_entity.pdbx_description
1 polymer ?
#
loop_
_entity_poly.entity_id
_entity_poly.type
_entity_poly.pdbx_seq_one_letter_code
_entity_poly.pdbx_strand_id
1 'polypeptide(L)'
;MTGGMELSGNSHFESRSGLGRLSAVGAIVLWSIGTVMIAYIDLPGIQAAFWRLVLGAALYPTFFYASGRRLSWRQVRLAAPSAVLFAVQLGVAFTAVKATSVANMTTIAALVPAVLIVVSSVRYREPIGIKTVLMGGVAVIGVVAI
;
A
#
# COMPACT_ATOMS: atom_id res chain seq x y z
N MET A 1 -48.85 4.23 1.60
CA MET A 1 -47.98 4.10 2.79
C MET A 1 -46.76 3.25 2.43
N THR A 2 -45.79 3.80 1.71
CA THR A 2 -44.58 3.09 1.27
C THR A 2 -43.35 4.05 1.26
N GLY A 3 -43.13 4.72 2.37
CA GLY A 3 -42.09 5.76 2.46
C GLY A 3 -41.08 5.59 3.60
N GLY A 4 -41.01 4.43 4.26
CA GLY A 4 -40.22 4.29 5.50
C GLY A 4 -39.02 3.35 5.45
N MET A 5 -38.71 2.69 4.34
CA MET A 5 -37.72 1.58 4.33
C MET A 5 -36.43 1.87 3.58
N GLU A 6 -36.31 3.00 2.86
CA GLU A 6 -35.13 3.32 2.06
C GLU A 6 -34.05 4.14 2.81
N LEU A 7 -34.39 4.82 3.89
CA LEU A 7 -33.47 5.72 4.59
C LEU A 7 -32.51 5.01 5.56
N SER A 8 -32.83 3.79 5.98
CA SER A 8 -31.98 3.04 6.93
C SER A 8 -30.79 2.34 6.29
N GLY A 9 -30.85 2.00 5.03
CA GLY A 9 -29.77 1.32 4.31
C GLY A 9 -28.59 2.23 4.00
N ASN A 10 -28.82 3.51 3.72
CA ASN A 10 -27.77 4.44 3.29
C ASN A 10 -26.83 4.84 4.42
N SER A 11 -27.32 5.00 5.64
CA SER A 11 -26.49 5.42 6.79
C SER A 11 -25.43 4.37 7.18
N HIS A 12 -25.72 3.09 7.03
CA HIS A 12 -24.75 2.01 7.30
C HIS A 12 -23.66 1.88 6.23
N PHE A 13 -23.97 2.20 4.98
CA PHE A 13 -22.96 2.23 3.90
C PHE A 13 -22.05 3.46 4.00
N GLU A 14 -22.58 4.61 4.33
CA GLU A 14 -21.80 5.84 4.52
C GLU A 14 -20.85 5.75 5.72
N SER A 15 -21.28 5.20 6.84
CA SER A 15 -20.42 5.05 8.01
C SER A 15 -19.28 4.05 7.77
N ARG A 16 -19.53 2.97 7.02
CA ARG A 16 -18.49 2.01 6.63
C ARG A 16 -17.49 2.60 5.63
N SER A 17 -17.93 3.45 4.73
CA SER A 17 -17.05 4.14 3.79
C SER A 17 -16.16 5.19 4.49
N GLY A 18 -16.68 5.88 5.50
CA GLY A 18 -15.94 6.82 6.33
C GLY A 18 -14.82 6.14 7.14
N LEU A 19 -15.13 5.03 7.81
CA LEU A 19 -14.16 4.22 8.54
C LEU A 19 -13.08 3.66 7.61
N GLY A 20 -13.44 3.21 6.41
CA GLY A 20 -12.48 2.72 5.41
C GLY A 20 -11.50 3.81 4.97
N ARG A 21 -11.99 5.03 4.72
CA ARG A 21 -11.14 6.17 4.36
C ARG A 21 -10.21 6.57 5.50
N LEU A 22 -10.72 6.64 6.73
CA LEU A 22 -9.93 6.96 7.91
C LEU A 22 -8.83 5.92 8.15
N SER A 23 -9.15 4.63 8.01
CA SER A 23 -8.18 3.54 8.11
C SER A 23 -7.09 3.62 7.03
N ALA A 24 -7.47 3.97 5.81
CA ALA A 24 -6.51 4.14 4.72
C ALA A 24 -5.56 5.32 4.98
N VAL A 25 -6.08 6.46 5.42
CA VAL A 25 -5.25 7.61 5.80
C VAL A 25 -4.31 7.26 6.96
N GLY A 26 -4.83 6.61 8.01
CA GLY A 26 -4.03 6.15 9.13
C GLY A 26 -2.91 5.19 8.70
N ALA A 27 -3.20 4.26 7.82
CA ALA A 27 -2.21 3.33 7.27
C ALA A 27 -1.10 4.06 6.49
N ILE A 28 -1.44 5.05 5.66
CA ILE A 28 -0.48 5.85 4.91
C ILE A 28 0.42 6.65 5.86
N VAL A 29 -0.15 7.29 6.87
CA VAL A 29 0.62 8.07 7.87
C VAL A 29 1.59 7.16 8.63
N LEU A 30 1.12 6.02 9.13
CA LEU A 30 1.97 5.05 9.83
C LEU A 30 3.08 4.48 8.93
N TRP A 31 2.75 4.22 7.67
CA TRP A 31 3.74 3.78 6.68
C TRP A 31 4.82 4.84 6.45
N SER A 32 4.43 6.10 6.31
CA SER A 32 5.33 7.23 6.09
C SER A 32 6.26 7.45 7.28
N ILE A 33 5.72 7.44 8.50
CA ILE A 33 6.51 7.54 9.74
C ILE A 33 7.53 6.39 9.80
N GLY A 34 7.09 5.15 9.54
CA GLY A 34 7.97 3.99 9.54
C GLY A 34 9.11 4.10 8.53
N THR A 35 8.86 4.66 7.35
CA THR A 35 9.88 4.85 6.32
C THR A 35 10.90 5.91 6.73
N VAL A 36 10.45 7.02 7.32
CA VAL A 36 11.35 8.06 7.85
C VAL A 36 12.19 7.51 9.00
N MET A 37 11.60 6.78 9.94
CA MET A 37 12.34 6.17 11.05
C MET A 37 13.47 5.26 10.57
N ILE A 38 13.26 4.49 9.50
CA ILE A 38 14.30 3.60 8.94
C ILE A 38 15.52 4.38 8.44
N ALA A 39 15.33 5.60 7.91
CA ALA A 39 16.44 6.44 7.48
C ALA A 39 17.39 6.78 8.65
N TYR A 40 16.85 6.91 9.86
CA TYR A 40 17.61 7.30 11.07
C TYR A 40 18.12 6.11 11.90
N ILE A 41 17.60 4.89 11.69
CA ILE A 41 18.08 3.69 12.39
C ILE A 41 19.46 3.32 11.84
N ASP A 42 20.43 3.09 12.73
CA ASP A 42 21.80 2.71 12.35
C ASP A 42 21.92 1.21 12.07
N LEU A 43 21.10 0.73 11.12
CA LEU A 43 21.09 -0.64 10.63
C LEU A 43 21.16 -0.67 9.11
N PRO A 44 21.82 -1.68 8.50
CA PRO A 44 21.74 -1.92 7.06
C PRO A 44 20.29 -2.08 6.61
N GLY A 45 19.94 -1.52 5.43
CA GLY A 45 18.55 -1.53 4.95
C GLY A 45 17.91 -2.91 4.89
N ILE A 46 18.68 -3.92 4.48
CA ILE A 46 18.20 -5.30 4.42
C ILE A 46 17.87 -5.88 5.82
N GLN A 47 18.65 -5.53 6.84
CA GLN A 47 18.36 -5.94 8.22
C GLN A 47 17.11 -5.26 8.77
N ALA A 48 16.94 -3.97 8.48
CA ALA A 48 15.74 -3.24 8.85
C ALA A 48 14.48 -3.83 8.17
N ALA A 49 14.58 -4.22 6.91
CA ALA A 49 13.52 -4.93 6.19
C ALA A 49 13.20 -6.28 6.83
N PHE A 50 14.22 -7.06 7.17
CA PHE A 50 14.06 -8.37 7.82
C PHE A 50 13.32 -8.23 9.16
N TRP A 51 13.76 -7.35 10.05
CA TRP A 51 13.10 -7.15 11.34
C TRP A 51 11.66 -6.65 11.19
N ARG A 52 11.40 -5.77 10.22
CA ARG A 52 10.03 -5.32 9.94
C ARG A 52 9.12 -6.47 9.49
N LEU A 53 9.62 -7.37 8.66
CA LEU A 53 8.89 -8.55 8.21
C LEU A 53 8.64 -9.54 9.36
N VAL A 54 9.63 -9.78 10.20
CA VAL A 54 9.52 -10.66 11.38
C VAL A 54 8.47 -10.11 12.35
N LEU A 55 8.53 -8.83 12.69
CA LEU A 55 7.56 -8.19 13.56
C LEU A 55 6.16 -8.22 12.95
N GLY A 56 6.04 -7.96 11.64
CA GLY A 56 4.79 -8.09 10.91
C GLY A 56 4.25 -9.51 10.95
N ALA A 57 5.09 -10.51 10.70
CA ALA A 57 4.72 -11.91 10.75
C ALA A 57 4.28 -12.39 12.14
N ALA A 58 4.76 -11.75 13.21
CA ALA A 58 4.32 -12.03 14.57
C ALA A 58 3.01 -11.32 14.92
N LEU A 59 2.89 -10.03 14.57
CA LEU A 59 1.75 -9.20 14.95
C LEU A 59 0.48 -9.48 14.13
N TYR A 60 0.61 -9.62 12.79
CA TYR A 60 -0.57 -9.81 11.95
C TYR A 60 -1.37 -11.08 12.25
N PRO A 61 -0.76 -12.27 12.42
CA PRO A 61 -1.48 -13.46 12.84
C PRO A 61 -2.16 -13.29 14.20
N THR A 62 -1.48 -12.65 15.16
CA THR A 62 -2.04 -12.40 16.49
C THR A 62 -3.34 -11.59 16.41
N PHE A 63 -3.33 -10.47 15.67
CA PHE A 63 -4.54 -9.68 15.44
C PHE A 63 -5.60 -10.44 14.65
N PHE A 64 -5.19 -11.25 13.67
CA PHE A 64 -6.10 -12.03 12.85
C PHE A 64 -6.85 -13.07 13.67
N TYR A 65 -6.14 -13.79 14.53
CA TYR A 65 -6.74 -14.77 15.44
C TYR A 65 -7.58 -14.11 16.54
N ALA A 66 -7.14 -12.99 17.09
CA ALA A 66 -7.92 -12.21 18.06
C ALA A 66 -9.25 -11.70 17.49
N SER A 67 -9.31 -11.48 16.16
CA SER A 67 -10.53 -11.10 15.44
C SER A 67 -11.45 -12.30 15.13
N GLY A 68 -11.17 -13.48 15.68
CA GLY A 68 -11.98 -14.71 15.48
C GLY A 68 -11.85 -15.35 14.09
N ARG A 69 -10.92 -14.86 13.27
CA ARG A 69 -10.67 -15.39 11.93
C ARG A 69 -9.60 -16.48 11.98
N ARG A 70 -9.71 -17.48 11.11
CA ARG A 70 -8.73 -18.56 11.00
C ARG A 70 -8.04 -18.50 9.64
N LEU A 71 -6.71 -18.51 9.67
CA LEU A 71 -5.89 -18.63 8.45
C LEU A 71 -5.93 -20.06 7.94
N SER A 72 -6.36 -20.23 6.70
CA SER A 72 -6.30 -21.53 6.03
C SER A 72 -4.94 -21.69 5.34
N TRP A 73 -4.36 -22.88 5.40
CA TRP A 73 -3.12 -23.20 4.70
C TRP A 73 -3.19 -22.91 3.19
N ARG A 74 -4.37 -23.13 2.59
CA ARG A 74 -4.61 -22.77 1.19
C ARG A 74 -4.43 -21.28 0.91
N GLN A 75 -4.93 -20.42 1.81
CA GLN A 75 -4.77 -18.96 1.68
C GLN A 75 -3.31 -18.55 1.81
N VAL A 76 -2.57 -19.12 2.77
CA VAL A 76 -1.13 -18.86 2.94
C VAL A 76 -0.36 -19.25 1.68
N ARG A 77 -0.63 -20.43 1.12
CA ARG A 77 0.04 -20.92 -0.09
C ARG A 77 -0.26 -20.05 -1.31
N LEU A 78 -1.49 -19.56 -1.46
CA LEU A 78 -1.87 -18.65 -2.54
C LEU A 78 -1.24 -17.26 -2.39
N ALA A 79 -1.04 -16.79 -1.17
CA ALA A 79 -0.42 -15.50 -0.88
C ALA A 79 1.12 -15.55 -0.92
N ALA A 80 1.73 -16.74 -0.82
CA ALA A 80 3.18 -16.89 -0.73
C ALA A 80 3.97 -16.20 -1.86
N PRO A 81 3.61 -16.30 -3.16
CA PRO A 81 4.34 -15.63 -4.22
C PRO A 81 4.34 -14.10 -4.05
N SER A 82 3.19 -13.52 -3.70
CA SER A 82 3.06 -12.09 -3.46
C SER A 82 3.84 -11.65 -2.22
N ALA A 83 3.87 -12.47 -1.18
CA ALA A 83 4.63 -12.20 0.04
C ALA A 83 6.14 -12.20 -0.22
N VAL A 84 6.64 -13.14 -1.03
CA VAL A 84 8.06 -13.18 -1.42
C VAL A 84 8.43 -11.93 -2.24
N LEU A 85 7.62 -11.58 -3.24
CA LEU A 85 7.86 -10.37 -4.04
C LEU A 85 7.85 -9.11 -3.17
N PHE A 86 6.92 -9.02 -2.23
CA PHE A 86 6.85 -7.91 -1.29
C PHE A 86 8.08 -7.85 -0.37
N ALA A 87 8.58 -8.99 0.10
CA ALA A 87 9.78 -9.06 0.93
C ALA A 87 11.02 -8.58 0.16
N VAL A 88 11.18 -9.01 -1.08
CA VAL A 88 12.27 -8.55 -1.97
C VAL A 88 12.15 -7.04 -2.22
N GLN A 89 10.97 -6.57 -2.58
CA GLN A 89 10.70 -5.15 -2.78
C GLN A 89 11.07 -4.32 -1.55
N LEU A 90 10.69 -4.77 -0.36
CA LEU A 90 10.97 -4.08 0.89
C LEU A 90 12.48 -4.01 1.18
N GLY A 91 13.20 -5.12 0.95
CA GLY A 91 14.65 -5.17 1.10
C GLY A 91 15.37 -4.19 0.16
N VAL A 92 14.99 -4.18 -1.11
CA VAL A 92 15.54 -3.25 -2.10
C VAL A 92 15.20 -1.80 -1.74
N ALA A 93 13.94 -1.52 -1.37
CA ALA A 93 13.51 -0.18 -1.01
C ALA A 93 14.27 0.38 0.20
N PHE A 94 14.45 -0.42 1.24
CA PHE A 94 15.17 0.03 2.45
C PHE A 94 16.67 0.20 2.21
N THR A 95 17.24 -0.64 1.36
CA THR A 95 18.63 -0.45 0.91
C THR A 95 18.77 0.84 0.10
N ALA A 96 17.81 1.13 -0.77
CA ALA A 96 17.80 2.38 -1.53
C ALA A 96 17.66 3.60 -0.62
N VAL A 97 16.81 3.58 0.42
CA VAL A 97 16.66 4.66 1.40
C VAL A 97 18.00 4.93 2.12
N LYS A 98 18.79 3.90 2.38
CA LYS A 98 20.13 4.03 3.01
C LYS A 98 21.20 4.52 2.05
N ALA A 99 21.07 4.21 0.76
CA ALA A 99 22.03 4.60 -0.27
C ALA A 99 21.74 6.00 -0.86
N THR A 100 20.53 6.54 -0.68
CA THR A 100 20.10 7.83 -1.21
C THR A 100 19.26 8.58 -0.18
N SER A 101 18.63 9.68 -0.57
CA SER A 101 17.69 10.40 0.31
C SER A 101 16.29 9.79 0.25
N VAL A 102 15.54 9.94 1.36
CA VAL A 102 14.11 9.55 1.42
C VAL A 102 13.32 10.29 0.34
N ALA A 103 13.66 11.55 0.06
CA ALA A 103 13.03 12.35 -0.97
C ALA A 103 13.19 11.73 -2.36
N ASN A 104 14.41 11.34 -2.75
CA ASN A 104 14.65 10.69 -4.04
C ASN A 104 13.91 9.38 -4.19
N MET A 105 13.88 8.57 -3.12
CA MET A 105 13.15 7.29 -3.14
C MET A 105 11.64 7.52 -3.28
N THR A 106 11.05 8.46 -2.55
CA THR A 106 9.61 8.76 -2.66
C THR A 106 9.25 9.35 -4.01
N THR A 107 10.14 10.15 -4.60
CA THR A 107 9.99 10.70 -5.94
C THR A 107 9.92 9.58 -6.98
N ILE A 108 10.84 8.62 -6.95
CA ILE A 108 10.82 7.45 -7.83
C ILE A 108 9.56 6.60 -7.59
N ALA A 109 9.17 6.39 -6.33
CA ALA A 109 7.97 5.64 -5.99
C ALA A 109 6.68 6.30 -6.50
N ALA A 110 6.65 7.63 -6.63
CA ALA A 110 5.51 8.35 -7.19
C ALA A 110 5.29 8.05 -8.69
N LEU A 111 6.27 7.47 -9.40
CA LEU A 111 6.11 7.00 -10.78
C LEU A 111 5.36 5.67 -10.88
N VAL A 112 5.26 4.90 -9.78
CA VAL A 112 4.63 3.57 -9.79
C VAL A 112 3.20 3.60 -10.32
N PRO A 113 2.30 4.52 -9.94
CA PRO A 113 0.96 4.60 -10.51
C PRO A 113 0.97 4.81 -12.03
N ALA A 114 1.88 5.63 -12.55
CA ALA A 114 1.98 5.86 -13.99
C ALA A 114 2.41 4.59 -14.74
N VAL A 115 3.39 3.87 -14.20
CA VAL A 115 3.82 2.57 -14.75
C VAL A 115 2.68 1.55 -14.70
N LEU A 116 1.92 1.49 -13.60
CA LEU A 116 0.78 0.59 -13.47
C LEU A 116 -0.32 0.90 -14.50
N ILE A 117 -0.60 2.17 -14.78
CA ILE A 117 -1.57 2.57 -15.81
C ILE A 117 -1.14 2.03 -17.18
N VAL A 118 0.13 2.21 -17.54
CA VAL A 118 0.67 1.71 -18.81
C VAL A 118 0.59 0.18 -18.88
N VAL A 119 1.05 -0.52 -17.84
CA VAL A 119 1.02 -1.99 -17.78
C VAL A 119 -0.40 -2.52 -17.84
N SER A 120 -1.34 -1.93 -17.12
CA SER A 120 -2.76 -2.33 -17.13
C SER A 120 -3.36 -2.18 -18.51
N SER A 121 -3.09 -1.07 -19.19
CA SER A 121 -3.59 -0.81 -20.54
C SER A 121 -3.07 -1.84 -21.54
N VAL A 122 -1.77 -2.09 -21.53
CA VAL A 122 -1.15 -3.02 -22.49
C VAL A 122 -1.52 -4.48 -22.19
N ARG A 123 -1.53 -4.87 -20.91
CA ARG A 123 -1.72 -6.28 -20.51
C ARG A 123 -3.19 -6.70 -20.48
N TYR A 124 -4.06 -5.83 -20.00
CA TYR A 124 -5.47 -6.15 -19.80
C TYR A 124 -6.40 -5.49 -20.85
N ARG A 125 -5.83 -4.67 -21.75
CA ARG A 125 -6.58 -3.94 -22.80
C ARG A 125 -7.74 -3.13 -22.21
N GLU A 126 -7.59 -2.65 -20.98
CA GLU A 126 -8.60 -1.81 -20.37
C GLU A 126 -8.57 -0.41 -21.00
N PRO A 127 -9.74 0.16 -21.34
CA PRO A 127 -9.81 1.52 -21.86
C PRO A 127 -9.40 2.48 -20.74
N ILE A 128 -8.27 3.15 -20.91
CA ILE A 128 -7.82 4.16 -19.95
C ILE A 128 -8.65 5.42 -20.17
N GLY A 129 -9.39 5.84 -19.15
CA GLY A 129 -10.09 7.12 -19.16
C GLY A 129 -9.10 8.29 -19.27
N ILE A 130 -9.44 9.29 -20.09
CA ILE A 130 -8.60 10.49 -20.29
C ILE A 130 -8.21 11.16 -18.97
N LYS A 131 -9.08 11.12 -17.96
CA LYS A 131 -8.80 11.65 -16.61
C LYS A 131 -7.65 10.94 -15.94
N THR A 132 -7.56 9.62 -16.08
CA THR A 132 -6.48 8.81 -15.50
C THR A 132 -5.14 9.11 -16.17
N VAL A 133 -5.13 9.29 -17.48
CA VAL A 133 -3.93 9.68 -18.24
C VAL A 133 -3.45 11.06 -17.82
N LEU A 134 -4.35 12.03 -17.69
CA LEU A 134 -4.02 13.37 -17.25
C LEU A 134 -3.46 13.39 -15.83
N MET A 135 -4.06 12.66 -14.90
CA MET A 135 -3.55 12.55 -13.51
C MET A 135 -2.17 11.88 -13.46
N GLY A 136 -1.96 10.82 -14.25
CA GLY A 136 -0.65 10.19 -14.39
C GLY A 136 0.40 11.14 -14.96
N GLY A 137 0.04 11.92 -15.98
CA GLY A 137 0.91 12.94 -16.57
C GLY A 137 1.32 14.04 -15.59
N VAL A 138 0.36 14.54 -14.81
CA VAL A 138 0.63 15.54 -13.77
C VAL A 138 1.58 14.98 -12.70
N ALA A 139 1.41 13.73 -12.29
CA ALA A 139 2.29 13.07 -11.34
C ALA A 139 3.73 12.96 -11.89
N VAL A 140 3.90 12.57 -13.15
CA VAL A 140 5.21 12.50 -13.80
C VAL A 140 5.87 13.88 -13.89
N ILE A 141 5.13 14.91 -14.29
CA ILE A 141 5.65 16.28 -14.34
C ILE A 141 6.09 16.76 -12.96
N GLY A 142 5.29 16.49 -11.92
CA GLY A 142 5.63 16.81 -10.53
C GLY A 142 6.94 16.14 -10.08
N VAL A 143 7.18 14.91 -10.49
CA VAL A 143 8.42 14.17 -10.19
C VAL A 143 9.63 14.75 -10.91
N VAL A 144 9.47 15.18 -12.17
CA VAL A 144 10.56 15.78 -12.97
C VAL A 144 10.90 17.18 -12.48
N ALA A 145 9.96 17.89 -11.85
CA ALA A 145 10.13 19.26 -11.37
C ALA A 145 10.87 19.35 -10.01
N ILE A 146 11.11 18.23 -9.31
CA ILE A 146 11.83 18.13 -8.03
C ILE A 146 13.31 17.84 -8.30
#